data_560541048f72955de116db74b15113e6
#
_entry.id   560541048f72955de116db74b15113e6
#
_cell.length_a   1.000
_cell.length_b   1.000
_cell.length_c   1.000
_cell.angle_alpha   90.00
_cell.angle_beta   90.00
_cell.angle_gamma   90.00
#
_symmetry.space_group_name_H-M   'P 1'
#
loop_
_entity.id
_entity.type
_entity.pdbx_description
1 polymer ?
#
loop_
_entity_poly.entity_id
_entity_poly.type
_entity_poly.pdbx_seq_one_letter_code
_entity_poly.pdbx_strand_id
1 'polypeptide(L)'
;MRIALYPGTFDPVTLGHLDIIRRATVLVDRLVIGVAINRDKGPLFSLEERVAMIEAECNAIAEETGVEIVAHPFDNLLIDCARDVGASLIVRGLRAVADFEYEYQMVGMNRV
;
A
#
# COMPACT_ATOMS: atom_id res chain seq x y z
N MET A 1 -7.97 -13.68 9.36
CA MET A 1 -7.98 -12.27 8.90
C MET A 1 -7.16 -12.14 7.64
N ARG A 2 -7.74 -11.54 6.61
CA ARG A 2 -7.03 -11.32 5.35
C ARG A 2 -6.41 -9.94 5.36
N ILE A 3 -5.09 -9.88 5.17
CA ILE A 3 -4.31 -8.64 5.23
C ILE A 3 -3.62 -8.44 3.89
N ALA A 4 -3.71 -7.24 3.32
CA ALA A 4 -2.99 -6.87 2.12
C ALA A 4 -2.00 -5.74 2.42
N LEU A 5 -0.92 -5.71 1.66
CA LEU A 5 0.08 -4.65 1.72
C LEU A 5 0.04 -3.88 0.39
N TYR A 6 -0.13 -2.58 0.47
CA TYR A 6 -0.05 -1.70 -0.70
C TYR A 6 1.20 -0.83 -0.55
N PRO A 7 2.30 -1.20 -1.21
CA PRO A 7 3.55 -0.47 -1.06
C PRO A 7 3.67 0.68 -2.05
N GLY A 8 4.36 1.72 -1.66
CA GLY A 8 4.66 2.84 -2.54
C GLY A 8 5.40 3.94 -1.81
N THR A 9 5.75 4.98 -2.55
CA THR A 9 6.41 6.15 -1.97
C THR A 9 5.39 7.11 -1.37
N PHE A 10 4.25 7.28 -2.03
CA PHE A 10 3.16 8.17 -1.60
C PHE A 10 3.67 9.57 -1.28
N ASP A 11 4.28 10.19 -2.25
CA ASP A 11 4.96 11.48 -2.09
C ASP A 11 4.41 12.54 -3.06
N PRO A 12 3.19 13.01 -2.89
CA PRO A 12 2.20 12.64 -1.87
C PRO A 12 1.26 11.51 -2.31
N VAL A 13 0.36 11.10 -1.41
CA VAL A 13 -0.76 10.25 -1.77
C VAL A 13 -1.67 11.02 -2.75
N THR A 14 -2.16 10.32 -3.78
CA THR A 14 -2.97 10.93 -4.83
C THR A 14 -4.37 10.32 -4.88
N LEU A 15 -5.25 10.92 -5.68
CA LEU A 15 -6.59 10.36 -5.91
C LEU A 15 -6.51 8.97 -6.53
N GLY A 16 -5.50 8.73 -7.38
CA GLY A 16 -5.28 7.41 -7.96
C GLY A 16 -4.95 6.38 -6.89
N HIS A 17 -4.11 6.75 -5.92
CA HIS A 17 -3.80 5.87 -4.79
C HIS A 17 -5.06 5.58 -3.99
N LEU A 18 -5.88 6.58 -3.72
CA LEU A 18 -7.08 6.41 -2.93
C LEU A 18 -8.12 5.53 -3.63
N ASP A 19 -8.20 5.61 -4.94
CA ASP A 19 -9.07 4.74 -5.73
C ASP A 19 -8.67 3.27 -5.55
N ILE A 20 -7.38 2.99 -5.64
CA ILE A 20 -6.86 1.63 -5.45
C ILE A 20 -7.10 1.16 -4.03
N ILE A 21 -6.91 2.04 -3.04
CA ILE A 21 -7.17 1.71 -1.63
C ILE A 21 -8.65 1.32 -1.45
N ARG A 22 -9.57 2.09 -2.01
CA ARG A 22 -11.00 1.77 -1.92
C ARG A 22 -11.31 0.41 -2.53
N ARG A 23 -10.74 0.12 -3.68
CA ARG A 23 -10.95 -1.17 -4.36
C ARG A 23 -10.38 -2.33 -3.55
N ALA A 24 -9.23 -2.13 -2.92
CA ALA A 24 -8.59 -3.16 -2.11
C ALA A 24 -9.38 -3.50 -0.86
N THR A 25 -10.13 -2.57 -0.30
CA THR A 25 -10.92 -2.82 0.91
C THR A 25 -12.01 -3.87 0.71
N VAL A 26 -12.39 -4.13 -0.53
CA VAL A 26 -13.40 -5.17 -0.83
C VAL A 26 -12.82 -6.57 -0.59
N LEU A 27 -11.51 -6.71 -0.65
CA LEU A 27 -10.83 -8.01 -0.64
C LEU A 27 -10.25 -8.41 0.73
N VAL A 28 -10.15 -7.48 1.66
CA VAL A 28 -9.36 -7.71 2.89
C VAL A 28 -10.05 -7.17 4.12
N ASP A 29 -9.57 -7.62 5.28
CA ASP A 29 -10.02 -7.13 6.58
C ASP A 29 -9.13 -6.00 7.10
N ARG A 30 -7.86 -6.02 6.69
CA ARG A 30 -6.90 -4.97 7.02
C ARG A 30 -6.06 -4.65 5.79
N LEU A 31 -5.86 -3.37 5.54
CA LEU A 31 -4.99 -2.89 4.47
C LEU A 31 -3.84 -2.11 5.09
N VAL A 32 -2.61 -2.55 4.83
CA VAL A 32 -1.41 -1.87 5.28
C VAL A 32 -0.85 -1.07 4.12
N ILE A 33 -0.74 0.24 4.31
CA ILE A 33 -0.13 1.12 3.32
C ILE A 33 1.36 1.17 3.65
N GLY A 34 2.18 0.48 2.87
CA GLY A 34 3.62 0.43 3.08
C GLY A 34 4.28 1.67 2.48
N VAL A 35 4.76 2.56 3.35
CA VAL A 35 5.37 3.81 2.91
C VAL A 35 6.88 3.62 2.82
N ALA A 36 7.42 3.60 1.60
CA ALA A 36 8.83 3.35 1.39
C ALA A 36 9.66 4.53 1.88
N ILE A 37 10.66 4.23 2.70
CA ILE A 37 11.64 5.23 3.14
C ILE A 37 12.68 5.35 2.04
N ASN A 38 12.67 6.48 1.34
CA ASN A 38 13.52 6.67 0.17
C ASN A 38 14.61 7.66 0.51
N ARG A 39 15.74 7.15 1.02
CA ARG A 39 16.83 7.98 1.52
C ARG A 39 17.68 8.61 0.43
N ASP A 40 17.72 7.99 -0.75
CA ASP A 40 18.62 8.41 -1.83
C ASP A 40 18.02 9.44 -2.79
N LYS A 41 16.71 9.64 -2.74
CA LYS A 41 16.02 10.58 -3.62
C LYS A 41 15.32 11.61 -2.76
N GLY A 42 15.75 12.84 -2.77
CA GLY A 42 15.11 13.88 -1.97
C GLY A 42 13.59 13.89 -2.16
N PRO A 43 12.80 13.42 -1.20
CA PRO A 43 11.35 13.38 -1.34
C PRO A 43 10.76 14.79 -1.25
N LEU A 44 9.58 14.98 -1.84
CA LEU A 44 8.85 16.26 -1.74
C LEU A 44 8.40 16.51 -0.31
N PHE A 45 7.97 15.45 0.37
CA PHE A 45 7.47 15.53 1.73
C PHE A 45 8.25 14.59 2.63
N SER A 46 8.38 14.95 3.90
CA SER A 46 9.04 14.09 4.88
C SER A 46 8.23 12.81 5.07
N LEU A 47 8.84 11.81 5.69
CA LEU A 47 8.13 10.57 6.00
C LEU A 47 6.92 10.83 6.88
N GLU A 48 7.08 11.66 7.91
CA GLU A 48 6.00 12.01 8.83
C GLU A 48 4.85 12.70 8.10
N GLU A 49 5.17 13.60 7.18
CA GLU A 49 4.16 14.30 6.38
C GLU A 49 3.42 13.32 5.48
N ARG A 50 4.12 12.39 4.84
CA ARG A 50 3.50 11.39 3.97
C ARG A 50 2.58 10.47 4.74
N VAL A 51 3.02 10.01 5.90
CA VAL A 51 2.19 9.14 6.77
C VAL A 51 0.95 9.90 7.23
N ALA A 52 1.11 11.14 7.67
CA ALA A 52 -0.01 11.94 8.14
C ALA A 52 -1.05 12.17 7.05
N MET A 53 -0.61 12.44 5.82
CA MET A 53 -1.51 12.63 4.69
C MET A 53 -2.29 11.35 4.36
N ILE A 54 -1.61 10.20 4.40
CA ILE A 54 -2.26 8.90 4.17
C ILE A 54 -3.31 8.65 5.25
N GLU A 55 -2.96 8.85 6.52
CA GLU A 55 -3.89 8.61 7.61
C GLU A 55 -5.11 9.52 7.52
N ALA A 56 -4.91 10.80 7.21
CA ALA A 56 -6.01 11.75 7.07
C ALA A 56 -6.96 11.34 5.96
N GLU A 57 -6.42 10.97 4.79
CA GLU A 57 -7.25 10.59 3.66
C GLU A 57 -7.92 9.23 3.83
N CYS A 58 -7.27 8.32 4.52
CA CYS A 58 -7.79 6.95 4.68
C CYS A 58 -8.79 6.80 5.81
N ASN A 59 -8.85 7.74 6.76
CA ASN A 59 -9.81 7.66 7.85
C ASN A 59 -11.26 7.52 7.36
N ALA A 60 -11.64 8.34 6.38
CA ALA A 60 -13.00 8.29 5.84
C ALA A 60 -13.28 6.95 5.18
N ILE A 61 -12.30 6.42 4.47
CA ILE A 61 -12.44 5.13 3.79
C ILE A 61 -12.58 3.99 4.81
N ALA A 62 -11.77 4.04 5.86
CA ALA A 62 -11.83 3.03 6.92
C ALA A 62 -13.19 3.04 7.62
N GLU A 63 -13.72 4.21 7.93
CA GLU A 63 -15.04 4.33 8.55
C GLU A 63 -16.15 3.84 7.63
N GLU A 64 -16.06 4.17 6.35
CA GLU A 64 -17.04 3.82 5.34
C GLU A 64 -17.10 2.31 5.09
N THR A 65 -15.95 1.65 5.07
CA THR A 65 -15.85 0.25 4.68
C THR A 65 -15.75 -0.72 5.86
N GLY A 66 -15.42 -0.23 7.05
CA GLY A 66 -15.18 -1.08 8.19
C GLY A 66 -13.85 -1.81 8.15
N VAL A 67 -13.01 -1.52 7.15
CA VAL A 67 -11.70 -2.15 7.00
C VAL A 67 -10.66 -1.30 7.72
N GLU A 68 -9.80 -1.95 8.50
CA GLU A 68 -8.69 -1.27 9.17
C GLU A 68 -7.64 -0.87 8.13
N ILE A 69 -7.27 0.39 8.11
CA ILE A 69 -6.24 0.90 7.19
C ILE A 69 -5.15 1.56 8.03
N VAL A 70 -3.92 1.07 7.91
CA VAL A 70 -2.80 1.57 8.69
C VAL A 70 -1.63 1.92 7.77
N ALA A 71 -0.86 2.94 8.12
CA ALA A 71 0.35 3.31 7.41
C ALA A 71 1.54 2.67 8.12
N HIS A 72 2.43 2.06 7.35
CA HIS A 72 3.58 1.34 7.90
C HIS A 72 4.84 1.71 7.12
N PRO A 73 5.71 2.57 7.67
CA PRO A 73 6.98 2.90 7.01
C PRO A 73 7.89 1.66 6.95
N PHE A 74 8.61 1.51 5.83
CA PHE A 74 9.55 0.40 5.71
C PHE A 74 10.75 0.80 4.84
N ASP A 75 11.91 0.20 5.12
CA ASP A 75 13.12 0.39 4.32
C ASP A 75 13.80 -0.93 3.96
N ASN A 76 13.14 -2.04 4.27
CA ASN A 76 13.63 -3.38 3.94
C ASN A 76 13.04 -3.85 2.60
N LEU A 77 13.33 -5.10 2.25
CA LEU A 77 12.78 -5.69 1.03
C LEU A 77 11.26 -5.83 1.15
N LEU A 78 10.58 -5.68 0.02
CA LEU A 78 9.12 -5.76 -0.01
C LEU A 78 8.60 -7.07 0.57
N ILE A 79 9.24 -8.19 0.25
CA ILE A 79 8.80 -9.49 0.75
C ILE A 79 8.92 -9.57 2.27
N ASP A 80 9.97 -8.97 2.83
CA ASP A 80 10.18 -8.94 4.27
C ASP A 80 9.14 -8.04 4.94
N CYS A 81 8.84 -6.90 4.34
CA CYS A 81 7.80 -6.01 4.82
C CYS A 81 6.45 -6.74 4.85
N ALA A 82 6.11 -7.44 3.77
CA ALA A 82 4.86 -8.19 3.69
C ALA A 82 4.77 -9.24 4.80
N ARG A 83 5.88 -9.92 5.07
CA ARG A 83 5.95 -10.92 6.14
C ARG A 83 5.79 -10.27 7.51
N ASP A 84 6.46 -9.14 7.72
CA ASP A 84 6.41 -8.42 9.01
C ASP A 84 5.02 -7.97 9.37
N VAL A 85 4.22 -7.55 8.38
CA VAL A 85 2.86 -7.08 8.63
C VAL A 85 1.82 -8.20 8.52
N GLY A 86 2.25 -9.40 8.18
CA GLY A 86 1.34 -10.55 8.05
C GLY A 86 0.47 -10.51 6.81
N ALA A 87 0.92 -9.84 5.76
CA ALA A 87 0.14 -9.72 4.53
C ALA A 87 0.19 -11.00 3.70
N SER A 88 -0.95 -11.40 3.18
CA SER A 88 -1.06 -12.53 2.24
C SER A 88 -1.23 -12.05 0.81
N LEU A 89 -1.46 -10.76 0.60
CA LEU A 89 -1.65 -10.16 -0.71
C LEU A 89 -0.83 -8.88 -0.82
N ILE A 90 -0.32 -8.62 -2.01
CA ILE A 90 0.34 -7.35 -2.34
C ILE A 90 -0.49 -6.66 -3.40
N VAL A 91 -0.90 -5.43 -3.11
CA VAL A 91 -1.69 -4.60 -4.03
C VAL A 91 -0.75 -3.66 -4.76
N ARG A 92 -0.95 -3.51 -6.06
CA ARG A 92 -0.15 -2.60 -6.87
C ARG A 92 -1.06 -1.73 -7.71
N GLY A 93 -0.62 -0.51 -7.98
CA GLY A 93 -1.36 0.40 -8.83
C GLY A 93 -1.27 -0.04 -10.28
N LEU A 94 -2.41 -0.28 -10.90
CA LEU A 94 -2.48 -0.77 -12.28
C LEU A 94 -3.05 0.34 -13.16
N ARG A 95 -2.33 0.65 -14.22
CA ARG A 95 -2.76 1.67 -15.17
C ARG A 95 -3.38 1.07 -16.41
N ALA A 96 -3.07 -0.19 -16.69
CA ALA A 96 -3.54 -0.89 -17.88
C ALA A 96 -3.59 -2.39 -17.60
N VAL A 97 -4.26 -3.13 -18.46
CA VAL A 97 -4.37 -4.59 -18.34
C VAL A 97 -2.99 -5.25 -18.36
N ALA A 98 -2.08 -4.73 -19.18
CA ALA A 98 -0.72 -5.26 -19.26
C ALA A 98 0.01 -5.09 -17.90
N ASP A 99 -0.19 -3.95 -17.24
CA ASP A 99 0.39 -3.74 -15.90
C ASP A 99 -0.18 -4.74 -14.91
N PHE A 100 -1.47 -5.03 -15.01
CA PHE A 100 -2.12 -6.00 -14.14
C PHE A 100 -1.48 -7.38 -14.28
N GLU A 101 -1.31 -7.85 -15.50
CA GLU A 101 -0.73 -9.17 -15.75
C GLU A 101 0.70 -9.24 -15.22
N TYR A 102 1.48 -8.21 -15.46
CA TYR A 102 2.86 -8.13 -14.98
C TYR A 102 2.93 -8.19 -13.46
N GLU A 103 2.13 -7.38 -12.80
CA GLU A 103 2.14 -7.33 -11.33
C GLU A 103 1.65 -8.64 -10.72
N TYR A 104 0.67 -9.26 -11.35
CA TYR A 104 0.18 -10.57 -10.91
C TYR A 104 1.30 -11.61 -10.96
N GLN A 105 2.07 -11.62 -12.04
CA GLN A 105 3.18 -12.55 -12.18
C GLN A 105 4.25 -12.30 -11.13
N MET A 106 4.56 -11.05 -10.84
CA MET A 106 5.53 -10.70 -9.80
C MET A 106 5.09 -11.18 -8.43
N VAL A 107 3.83 -11.00 -8.10
CA VAL A 107 3.28 -11.49 -6.83
C VAL A 107 3.40 -13.01 -6.77
N GLY A 108 3.09 -13.70 -7.86
CA GLY A 108 3.25 -15.15 -7.95
C GLY A 108 4.68 -15.59 -7.70
N MET A 109 5.64 -14.90 -8.28
CA MET A 109 7.07 -15.20 -8.11
C MET A 109 7.54 -14.98 -6.68
N ASN A 110 6.97 -14.03 -5.98
CA ASN A 110 7.36 -13.69 -4.62
C ASN A 110 6.70 -14.58 -3.56
N ARG A 111 5.88 -15.52 -3.96
CA ARG A 111 5.15 -16.37 -3.03
C ARG A 111 5.92 -17.62 -2.61
N VAL A 112 7.09 -17.79 -3.09
CA VAL A 112 7.93 -18.97 -2.80
C VAL A 112 8.30 -19.08 -1.33
#